data_0708599fc1042aec99ba802b4ba6071f
#
_entry.id   0708599fc1042aec99ba802b4ba6071f
#
_cell.length_a   1.000
_cell.length_b   1.000
_cell.length_c   1.000
_cell.angle_alpha   90.00
_cell.angle_beta   90.00
_cell.angle_gamma   90.00
#
_symmetry.space_group_name_H-M   'P 1'
#
loop_
_entity.id
_entity.type
_entity.pdbx_description
1 polymer ?
#
loop_
_entity_poly.entity_id
_entity_poly.type
_entity_poly.pdbx_seq_one_letter_code
_entity_poly.pdbx_strand_id
1 'polypeptide(L)'
;IKKKIFKSKLKKFKKINFIAEYPLLETLTKNYKYNYSKGDIKKFKKNSVIRLIGMGGSILGAETIYQFLNHKVKKKFIFLDNLKSNFSEKDKFKKKVNLIISKSGNTIETILNSSYLINQNKKNKNIFITEKKNNYLFNLADKLKSEIIEHKNYIGGRYSVLSEVGMLPAELMGLKAKKFKRFNHLINNNNFI
;
A
#
# COMPACT_ATOMS: atom_id res chain seq x y z
N ILE A 1 -33.72 -23.25 -22.46
CA ILE A 1 -34.18 -22.36 -21.39
C ILE A 1 -33.00 -21.85 -20.56
N LYS A 2 -32.12 -22.71 -20.04
CA LYS A 2 -30.95 -22.30 -19.21
C LYS A 2 -30.01 -21.29 -19.92
N LYS A 3 -29.70 -21.50 -21.21
CA LYS A 3 -28.83 -20.64 -22.02
C LYS A 3 -29.40 -19.22 -22.24
N LYS A 4 -30.73 -19.09 -22.34
CA LYS A 4 -31.43 -17.82 -22.52
C LYS A 4 -31.45 -17.00 -21.23
N ILE A 5 -31.67 -17.68 -20.08
CA ILE A 5 -31.64 -17.07 -18.75
C ILE A 5 -30.21 -16.60 -18.42
N PHE A 6 -29.19 -17.37 -18.74
CA PHE A 6 -27.79 -16.99 -18.55
C PHE A 6 -27.43 -15.73 -19.38
N LYS A 7 -27.78 -15.72 -20.67
CA LYS A 7 -27.54 -14.56 -21.54
C LYS A 7 -28.24 -13.28 -21.05
N SER A 8 -29.48 -13.40 -20.53
CA SER A 8 -30.20 -12.23 -20.01
C SER A 8 -29.56 -11.70 -18.72
N LYS A 9 -29.14 -12.60 -17.80
CA LYS A 9 -28.41 -12.23 -16.59
C LYS A 9 -27.05 -11.60 -16.90
N LEU A 10 -26.31 -12.14 -17.87
CA LEU A 10 -25.03 -11.59 -18.31
C LEU A 10 -25.21 -10.19 -18.92
N LYS A 11 -26.30 -9.96 -19.68
CA LYS A 11 -26.62 -8.64 -20.23
C LYS A 11 -26.97 -7.62 -19.14
N LYS A 12 -27.67 -8.03 -18.08
CA LYS A 12 -27.91 -7.19 -16.90
C LYS A 12 -26.60 -6.89 -16.18
N PHE A 13 -25.76 -7.90 -15.95
CA PHE A 13 -24.45 -7.77 -15.30
C PHE A 13 -23.53 -6.77 -16.05
N LYS A 14 -23.47 -6.84 -17.39
CA LYS A 14 -22.68 -5.90 -18.22
C LYS A 14 -23.20 -4.45 -18.18
N LYS A 15 -24.44 -4.22 -17.75
CA LYS A 15 -25.01 -2.87 -17.59
C LYS A 15 -24.74 -2.23 -16.23
N ILE A 16 -24.25 -2.99 -15.23
CA ILE A 16 -23.97 -2.48 -13.91
C ILE A 16 -22.71 -1.61 -13.99
N ASN A 17 -22.82 -0.37 -13.56
CA ASN A 17 -21.65 0.48 -13.37
C ASN A 17 -20.96 0.11 -12.05
N PHE A 18 -20.17 -0.96 -12.07
CA PHE A 18 -19.50 -1.49 -10.89
C PHE A 18 -18.64 -0.45 -10.17
N ILE A 19 -18.05 0.50 -10.89
CA ILE A 19 -17.19 1.52 -10.26
C ILE A 19 -18.03 2.50 -9.44
N ALA A 20 -19.23 2.86 -9.90
CA ALA A 20 -20.13 3.73 -9.15
C ALA A 20 -20.68 3.04 -7.90
N GLU A 21 -21.01 1.74 -8.01
CA GLU A 21 -21.55 0.95 -6.90
C GLU A 21 -20.46 0.52 -5.91
N TYR A 22 -19.26 0.22 -6.44
CA TYR A 22 -18.10 -0.23 -5.63
C TYR A 22 -16.87 0.65 -5.91
N PRO A 23 -16.74 1.81 -5.26
CA PRO A 23 -15.66 2.77 -5.53
C PRO A 23 -14.24 2.19 -5.39
N LEU A 24 -14.07 1.13 -4.59
CA LEU A 24 -12.78 0.45 -4.45
C LEU A 24 -12.24 -0.09 -5.80
N LEU A 25 -13.13 -0.43 -6.75
CA LEU A 25 -12.75 -0.94 -8.08
C LEU A 25 -12.06 0.12 -8.95
N GLU A 26 -12.17 1.40 -8.56
CA GLU A 26 -11.42 2.48 -9.20
C GLU A 26 -9.90 2.20 -9.15
N THR A 27 -9.43 1.54 -8.10
CA THR A 27 -8.01 1.16 -7.96
C THR A 27 -7.49 0.27 -9.09
N LEU A 28 -8.39 -0.46 -9.78
CA LEU A 28 -8.06 -1.32 -10.92
C LEU A 28 -7.90 -0.51 -12.22
N THR A 29 -8.42 0.70 -12.26
CA THR A 29 -8.45 1.53 -13.46
C THR A 29 -7.16 2.32 -13.66
N LYS A 30 -6.91 2.73 -14.91
CA LYS A 30 -5.80 3.64 -15.24
C LYS A 30 -6.02 5.06 -14.70
N ASN A 31 -7.26 5.42 -14.40
CA ASN A 31 -7.67 6.76 -13.97
C ASN A 31 -7.51 6.97 -12.45
N TYR A 32 -7.26 5.91 -11.69
CA TYR A 32 -7.05 6.02 -10.25
C TYR A 32 -5.90 6.97 -9.94
N LYS A 33 -6.22 8.01 -9.17
CA LYS A 33 -5.23 9.01 -8.72
C LYS A 33 -4.70 8.63 -7.34
N TYR A 34 -3.40 8.41 -7.27
CA TYR A 34 -2.71 8.18 -6.01
C TYR A 34 -2.60 9.48 -5.22
N ASN A 35 -2.68 9.39 -3.89
CA ASN A 35 -2.49 10.52 -2.97
C ASN A 35 -1.01 10.80 -2.67
N TYR A 36 -0.10 10.30 -3.50
CA TYR A 36 1.33 10.62 -3.46
C TYR A 36 1.82 11.08 -4.83
N SER A 37 2.84 11.92 -4.83
CA SER A 37 3.44 12.50 -6.03
C SER A 37 4.77 11.82 -6.39
N LYS A 38 5.26 12.09 -7.61
CA LYS A 38 6.62 11.71 -7.99
C LYS A 38 7.69 12.40 -7.14
N GLY A 39 7.37 13.59 -6.60
CA GLY A 39 8.23 14.33 -5.67
C GLY A 39 8.44 13.56 -4.37
N ASP A 40 7.35 13.01 -3.83
CA ASP A 40 7.40 12.22 -2.59
C ASP A 40 8.27 10.97 -2.76
N ILE A 41 8.11 10.27 -3.89
CA ILE A 41 8.96 9.12 -4.21
C ILE A 41 10.44 9.52 -4.32
N LYS A 42 10.76 10.66 -4.96
CA LYS A 42 12.13 11.13 -5.12
C LYS A 42 12.81 11.45 -3.79
N LYS A 43 12.08 12.03 -2.81
CA LYS A 43 12.58 12.30 -1.46
C LYS A 43 13.16 11.07 -0.78
N PHE A 44 12.59 9.88 -1.06
CA PHE A 44 12.92 8.62 -0.39
C PHE A 44 13.71 7.64 -1.27
N LYS A 45 13.87 7.96 -2.56
CA LYS A 45 14.59 7.09 -3.51
C LYS A 45 16.05 6.86 -3.16
N LYS A 46 16.70 7.82 -2.51
CA LYS A 46 18.12 7.75 -2.12
C LYS A 46 18.38 6.81 -0.93
N ASN A 47 17.34 6.38 -0.21
CA ASN A 47 17.49 5.49 0.92
C ASN A 47 17.62 4.04 0.44
N SER A 48 18.61 3.31 0.96
CA SER A 48 18.87 1.92 0.57
C SER A 48 18.06 0.90 1.38
N VAL A 49 17.58 1.29 2.55
CA VAL A 49 16.80 0.43 3.46
C VAL A 49 15.45 1.07 3.76
N ILE A 50 14.39 0.33 3.52
CA ILE A 50 13.01 0.73 3.80
C ILE A 50 12.41 -0.30 4.76
N ARG A 51 11.91 0.15 5.91
CA ARG A 51 11.13 -0.65 6.84
C ARG A 51 9.66 -0.40 6.57
N LEU A 52 8.91 -1.43 6.30
CA LEU A 52 7.46 -1.36 6.14
C LEU A 52 6.82 -1.95 7.39
N ILE A 53 6.02 -1.15 8.07
CA ILE A 53 5.41 -1.46 9.37
C ILE A 53 3.91 -1.44 9.19
N GLY A 54 3.25 -2.56 9.44
CA GLY A 54 1.80 -2.68 9.26
C GLY A 54 1.32 -4.09 9.57
N MET A 55 -0.01 -4.29 9.56
CA MET A 55 -0.63 -5.58 9.83
C MET A 55 -1.56 -5.99 8.68
N GLY A 56 -1.61 -7.29 8.38
CA GLY A 56 -2.53 -7.87 7.40
C GLY A 56 -2.48 -7.17 6.04
N GLY A 57 -3.62 -6.65 5.56
CA GLY A 57 -3.69 -5.97 4.26
C GLY A 57 -2.80 -4.75 4.11
N SER A 58 -2.34 -4.15 5.20
CA SER A 58 -1.42 -3.00 5.17
C SER A 58 0.01 -3.38 4.77
N ILE A 59 0.38 -4.65 4.84
CA ILE A 59 1.75 -5.11 4.60
C ILE A 59 1.84 -6.24 3.56
N LEU A 60 0.93 -7.23 3.62
CA LEU A 60 1.02 -8.46 2.85
C LEU A 60 1.11 -8.23 1.33
N GLY A 61 0.36 -7.26 0.80
CA GLY A 61 0.40 -6.95 -0.63
C GLY A 61 1.75 -6.45 -1.10
N ALA A 62 2.37 -5.55 -0.33
CA ALA A 62 3.70 -5.03 -0.63
C ALA A 62 4.80 -6.09 -0.45
N GLU A 63 4.67 -6.93 0.57
CA GLU A 63 5.58 -8.04 0.81
C GLU A 63 5.52 -9.08 -0.30
N THR A 64 4.33 -9.46 -0.74
CA THR A 64 4.13 -10.37 -1.89
C THR A 64 4.80 -9.82 -3.15
N ILE A 65 4.62 -8.52 -3.45
CA ILE A 65 5.28 -7.86 -4.58
C ILE A 65 6.80 -7.96 -4.44
N TYR A 66 7.33 -7.70 -3.25
CA TYR A 66 8.76 -7.76 -2.99
C TYR A 66 9.31 -9.16 -3.18
N GLN A 67 8.69 -10.18 -2.58
CA GLN A 67 9.13 -11.57 -2.67
C GLN A 67 9.10 -12.09 -4.12
N PHE A 68 8.02 -11.80 -4.85
CA PHE A 68 7.86 -12.26 -6.22
C PHE A 68 8.80 -11.55 -7.22
N LEU A 69 9.08 -10.25 -7.00
CA LEU A 69 9.90 -9.43 -7.90
C LEU A 69 11.26 -9.05 -7.32
N ASN A 70 11.75 -9.76 -6.28
CA ASN A 70 12.98 -9.45 -5.58
C ASN A 70 14.19 -9.34 -6.53
N HIS A 71 14.24 -10.17 -7.58
CA HIS A 71 15.28 -10.14 -8.61
C HIS A 71 15.37 -8.80 -9.37
N LYS A 72 14.33 -7.94 -9.30
CA LYS A 72 14.29 -6.59 -9.90
C LYS A 72 14.52 -5.49 -8.88
N VAL A 73 14.53 -5.80 -7.59
CA VAL A 73 14.58 -4.82 -6.50
C VAL A 73 16.01 -4.72 -5.96
N LYS A 74 16.62 -3.55 -6.10
CA LYS A 74 17.99 -3.30 -5.61
C LYS A 74 18.07 -2.85 -4.15
N LYS A 75 16.93 -2.54 -3.54
CA LYS A 75 16.84 -2.03 -2.17
C LYS A 75 16.47 -3.11 -1.19
N LYS A 76 16.94 -2.97 0.04
CA LYS A 76 16.53 -3.86 1.14
C LYS A 76 15.21 -3.37 1.72
N PHE A 77 14.21 -4.24 1.72
CA PHE A 77 12.96 -4.06 2.43
C PHE A 77 12.94 -4.96 3.66
N ILE A 78 12.43 -4.41 4.76
CA ILE A 78 12.25 -5.12 6.03
C ILE A 78 10.78 -4.98 6.38
N PHE A 79 10.08 -6.10 6.48
CA PHE A 79 8.66 -6.15 6.80
C PHE A 79 8.47 -6.46 8.27
N LEU A 80 7.63 -5.67 8.93
CA LEU A 80 7.35 -5.74 10.36
C LEU A 80 5.84 -5.81 10.54
N ASP A 81 5.33 -7.04 10.59
CA ASP A 81 3.92 -7.39 10.65
C ASP A 81 3.46 -7.85 12.04
N ASN A 82 4.41 -8.24 12.90
CA ASN A 82 4.14 -8.70 14.26
C ASN A 82 4.99 -7.93 15.28
N LEU A 83 4.60 -8.04 16.54
CA LEU A 83 5.44 -7.53 17.63
C LEU A 83 6.76 -8.31 17.67
N LYS A 84 7.86 -7.58 17.55
CA LYS A 84 9.21 -8.14 17.64
C LYS A 84 9.91 -7.56 18.85
N SER A 85 10.32 -8.42 19.76
CA SER A 85 11.10 -8.03 20.93
C SER A 85 12.53 -7.58 20.59
N ASN A 86 13.09 -8.13 19.51
CA ASN A 86 14.48 -7.86 19.12
C ASN A 86 14.55 -7.45 17.64
N PHE A 87 14.78 -6.17 17.39
CA PHE A 87 15.17 -5.69 16.08
C PHE A 87 16.69 -5.87 15.94
N SER A 88 17.13 -6.86 15.15
CA SER A 88 18.56 -7.04 14.86
C SER A 88 19.10 -5.77 14.16
N GLU A 89 19.97 -5.05 14.87
CA GLU A 89 20.50 -3.76 14.44
C GLU A 89 21.77 -3.86 13.58
N LYS A 90 21.96 -4.94 12.82
CA LYS A 90 23.15 -5.06 11.95
C LYS A 90 23.38 -3.88 10.99
N ASP A 91 22.36 -3.00 10.83
CA ASP A 91 22.42 -1.82 9.96
C ASP A 91 22.29 -0.48 10.72
N LYS A 92 22.87 -0.35 11.92
CA LYS A 92 22.75 0.87 12.78
C LYS A 92 23.06 2.19 12.08
N PHE A 93 23.98 2.19 11.13
CA PHE A 93 24.52 3.41 10.53
C PHE A 93 23.83 3.86 9.23
N LYS A 94 22.94 3.09 8.63
CA LYS A 94 22.26 3.46 7.39
C LYS A 94 21.01 4.28 7.70
N LYS A 95 20.86 5.44 7.05
CA LYS A 95 19.60 6.21 7.07
C LYS A 95 18.48 5.35 6.49
N LYS A 96 17.49 5.05 7.31
CA LYS A 96 16.34 4.21 6.96
C LYS A 96 15.11 5.08 6.72
N VAL A 97 14.17 4.55 5.95
CA VAL A 97 12.82 5.11 5.85
C VAL A 97 11.88 4.14 6.53
N ASN A 98 11.06 4.63 7.43
CA ASN A 98 9.97 3.89 8.03
C ASN A 98 8.69 4.25 7.26
N LEU A 99 8.09 3.27 6.58
CA LEU A 99 6.79 3.38 5.95
C LEU A 99 5.78 2.69 6.84
N ILE A 100 4.97 3.49 7.53
CA ILE A 100 4.05 3.08 8.59
C ILE A 100 2.64 3.09 8.00
N ILE A 101 2.00 1.93 7.97
CA ILE A 101 0.73 1.75 7.28
C ILE A 101 -0.32 1.15 8.22
N SER A 102 -1.36 1.91 8.50
CA SER A 102 -2.57 1.43 9.17
C SER A 102 -3.77 2.27 8.75
N LYS A 103 -4.77 1.66 8.15
CA LYS A 103 -6.00 2.36 7.75
C LYS A 103 -6.64 3.07 8.94
N SER A 104 -6.93 2.34 10.02
CA SER A 104 -7.56 2.90 11.22
C SER A 104 -6.66 3.86 11.99
N GLY A 105 -5.33 3.73 11.82
CA GLY A 105 -4.34 4.46 12.59
C GLY A 105 -4.22 4.05 14.06
N ASN A 106 -4.98 3.02 14.49
CA ASN A 106 -5.08 2.59 15.89
C ASN A 106 -4.70 1.11 16.10
N THR A 107 -4.05 0.46 15.10
CA THR A 107 -3.58 -0.92 15.24
C THR A 107 -2.42 -0.98 16.22
N ILE A 108 -2.58 -1.69 17.32
CA ILE A 108 -1.65 -1.69 18.46
C ILE A 108 -0.24 -2.14 18.03
N GLU A 109 -0.11 -3.20 17.27
CA GLU A 109 1.17 -3.73 16.80
C GLU A 109 1.89 -2.71 15.92
N THR A 110 1.17 -2.03 15.04
CA THR A 110 1.74 -0.97 14.19
C THR A 110 2.20 0.22 15.03
N ILE A 111 1.42 0.62 16.03
CA ILE A 111 1.75 1.71 16.95
C ILE A 111 3.01 1.38 17.74
N LEU A 112 3.07 0.21 18.36
CA LEU A 112 4.22 -0.19 19.21
C LEU A 112 5.49 -0.31 18.38
N ASN A 113 5.46 -1.02 17.24
CA ASN A 113 6.60 -1.16 16.36
C ASN A 113 7.10 0.19 15.81
N SER A 114 6.17 1.07 15.40
CA SER A 114 6.55 2.39 14.88
C SER A 114 7.15 3.28 15.97
N SER A 115 6.54 3.33 17.15
CA SER A 115 7.01 4.14 18.27
C SER A 115 8.41 3.70 18.72
N TYR A 116 8.64 2.40 18.83
CA TYR A 116 9.95 1.85 19.17
C TYR A 116 11.03 2.27 18.16
N LEU A 117 10.75 2.10 16.85
CA LEU A 117 11.72 2.40 15.79
C LEU A 117 11.99 3.88 15.58
N ILE A 118 10.98 4.73 15.80
CA ILE A 118 11.11 6.18 15.75
C ILE A 118 12.00 6.66 16.91
N ASN A 119 11.77 6.15 18.11
CA ASN A 119 12.56 6.52 19.30
C ASN A 119 14.02 6.04 19.21
N GLN A 120 14.27 4.88 18.61
CA GLN A 120 15.65 4.39 18.42
C GLN A 120 16.50 5.32 17.56
N ASN A 121 15.93 5.95 16.54
CA ASN A 121 16.69 6.82 15.65
C ASN A 121 15.83 7.93 15.05
N LYS A 122 15.83 9.08 15.70
CA LYS A 122 15.11 10.31 15.26
C LYS A 122 15.58 10.85 13.89
N LYS A 123 16.73 10.41 13.36
CA LYS A 123 17.24 10.82 12.03
C LYS A 123 16.60 10.04 10.88
N ASN A 124 15.88 8.96 11.18
CA ASN A 124 15.14 8.23 10.14
C ASN A 124 13.97 9.06 9.65
N LYS A 125 13.70 8.95 8.35
CA LYS A 125 12.51 9.56 7.75
C LYS A 125 11.31 8.64 7.96
N ASN A 126 10.17 9.24 8.28
CA ASN A 126 8.91 8.52 8.47
C ASN A 126 7.90 8.96 7.41
N ILE A 127 7.15 8.00 6.88
CA ILE A 127 6.01 8.20 5.99
C ILE A 127 4.85 7.43 6.60
N PHE A 128 3.70 8.07 6.72
CA PHE A 128 2.50 7.45 7.25
C PHE A 128 1.46 7.29 6.14
N ILE A 129 0.84 6.11 6.05
CA ILE A 129 -0.35 5.87 5.23
C ILE A 129 -1.49 5.52 6.19
N THR A 130 -2.41 6.45 6.39
CA THR A 130 -3.56 6.32 7.29
C THR A 130 -4.74 7.15 6.81
N GLU A 131 -5.94 6.90 7.32
CA GLU A 131 -7.07 7.79 7.06
C GLU A 131 -6.81 9.17 7.67
N LYS A 132 -7.19 10.24 6.95
CA LYS A 132 -7.15 11.61 7.44
C LYS A 132 -8.32 11.89 8.40
N LYS A 133 -8.25 11.28 9.56
CA LYS A 133 -9.19 11.51 10.66
C LYS A 133 -8.43 11.46 11.98
N ASN A 134 -9.05 11.90 13.05
CA ASN A 134 -8.46 11.83 14.38
C ASN A 134 -8.19 10.38 14.77
N ASN A 135 -6.93 9.96 14.65
CA ASN A 135 -6.42 8.66 15.08
C ASN A 135 -4.98 8.81 15.54
N TYR A 136 -4.48 7.78 16.25
CA TYR A 136 -3.16 7.85 16.87
C TYR A 136 -2.02 8.11 15.87
N LEU A 137 -1.97 7.36 14.76
CA LEU A 137 -0.88 7.51 13.78
C LEU A 137 -0.95 8.84 13.03
N PHE A 138 -2.14 9.36 12.75
CA PHE A 138 -2.31 10.68 12.14
C PHE A 138 -1.74 11.77 13.07
N ASN A 139 -2.12 11.75 14.35
CA ASN A 139 -1.64 12.71 15.34
C ASN A 139 -0.14 12.58 15.59
N LEU A 140 0.39 11.35 15.60
CA LEU A 140 1.83 11.11 15.72
C LEU A 140 2.58 11.66 14.51
N ALA A 141 2.09 11.44 13.30
CA ALA A 141 2.70 11.94 12.07
C ALA A 141 2.73 13.47 12.01
N ASP A 142 1.64 14.12 12.42
CA ASP A 142 1.55 15.57 12.51
C ASP A 142 2.55 16.13 13.54
N LYS A 143 2.57 15.58 14.74
CA LYS A 143 3.55 15.96 15.79
C LYS A 143 5.00 15.82 15.33
N LEU A 144 5.30 14.81 14.52
CA LEU A 144 6.63 14.55 13.95
C LEU A 144 6.90 15.37 12.69
N LYS A 145 5.95 16.16 12.20
CA LYS A 145 6.01 16.85 10.89
C LYS A 145 6.42 15.91 9.76
N SER A 146 5.89 14.69 9.81
CA SER A 146 6.19 13.62 8.85
C SER A 146 5.24 13.67 7.66
N GLU A 147 5.63 13.02 6.56
CA GLU A 147 4.78 12.90 5.37
C GLU A 147 3.57 12.02 5.68
N ILE A 148 2.36 12.53 5.40
CA ILE A 148 1.10 11.80 5.56
C ILE A 148 0.47 11.60 4.17
N ILE A 149 0.26 10.33 3.82
CA ILE A 149 -0.44 9.92 2.62
C ILE A 149 -1.79 9.34 3.05
N GLU A 150 -2.86 9.88 2.50
CA GLU A 150 -4.19 9.45 2.87
C GLU A 150 -4.49 8.03 2.37
N HIS A 151 -4.91 7.17 3.27
CA HIS A 151 -5.57 5.91 2.95
C HIS A 151 -7.06 6.18 2.74
N LYS A 152 -7.55 6.00 1.52
CA LYS A 152 -8.95 6.28 1.20
C LYS A 152 -9.89 5.36 1.99
N ASN A 153 -10.92 5.93 2.60
CA ASN A 153 -11.83 5.25 3.53
C ASN A 153 -12.63 4.11 2.88
N TYR A 154 -12.95 4.22 1.59
CA TYR A 154 -13.70 3.20 0.85
C TYR A 154 -12.87 2.00 0.41
N ILE A 155 -11.54 2.04 0.61
CA ILE A 155 -10.65 0.92 0.30
C ILE A 155 -10.44 0.08 1.56
N GLY A 156 -10.96 -1.14 1.57
CA GLY A 156 -10.71 -2.09 2.65
C GLY A 156 -9.27 -2.61 2.64
N GLY A 157 -8.72 -2.93 3.82
CA GLY A 157 -7.33 -3.38 3.93
C GLY A 157 -6.97 -4.54 3.00
N ARG A 158 -7.84 -5.54 2.90
CA ARG A 158 -7.64 -6.72 2.03
C ARG A 158 -7.60 -6.41 0.54
N TYR A 159 -8.13 -5.26 0.12
CA TYR A 159 -8.23 -4.84 -1.27
C TYR A 159 -7.30 -3.68 -1.62
N SER A 160 -6.38 -3.33 -0.70
CA SER A 160 -5.58 -2.11 -0.79
C SER A 160 -4.29 -2.23 -1.60
N VAL A 161 -3.93 -3.42 -2.08
CA VAL A 161 -2.66 -3.65 -2.79
C VAL A 161 -2.45 -2.74 -4.02
N LEU A 162 -3.51 -2.41 -4.75
CA LEU A 162 -3.43 -1.52 -5.93
C LEU A 162 -3.66 -0.04 -5.61
N SER A 163 -3.89 0.30 -4.33
CA SER A 163 -3.92 1.67 -3.81
C SER A 163 -2.52 2.14 -3.38
N GLU A 164 -2.46 3.25 -2.66
CA GLU A 164 -1.24 3.81 -2.06
C GLU A 164 -0.47 2.78 -1.24
N VAL A 165 -1.20 1.89 -0.56
CA VAL A 165 -0.68 0.89 0.38
C VAL A 165 0.30 -0.08 -0.27
N GLY A 166 0.00 -0.58 -1.46
CA GLY A 166 0.91 -1.48 -2.18
C GLY A 166 1.73 -0.79 -3.26
N MET A 167 1.18 0.27 -3.89
CA MET A 167 1.84 0.90 -5.03
C MET A 167 2.93 1.89 -4.64
N LEU A 168 2.82 2.60 -3.51
CA LEU A 168 3.94 3.40 -3.01
C LEU A 168 5.17 2.54 -2.67
N PRO A 169 5.04 1.45 -1.88
CA PRO A 169 6.16 0.51 -1.70
C PRO A 169 6.72 0.00 -3.02
N ALA A 170 5.86 -0.40 -3.97
CA ALA A 170 6.30 -0.91 -5.27
C ALA A 170 7.13 0.14 -6.05
N GLU A 171 6.74 1.40 -6.03
CA GLU A 171 7.51 2.47 -6.67
C GLU A 171 8.82 2.78 -5.93
N LEU A 172 8.84 2.65 -4.61
CA LEU A 172 10.07 2.73 -3.82
C LEU A 172 11.02 1.55 -4.09
N MET A 173 10.50 0.39 -4.46
CA MET A 173 11.24 -0.77 -4.98
C MET A 173 11.85 -0.51 -6.37
N GLY A 174 11.42 0.56 -7.06
CA GLY A 174 11.82 0.87 -8.44
C GLY A 174 10.90 0.28 -9.51
N LEU A 175 9.78 -0.31 -9.09
CA LEU A 175 8.76 -0.83 -9.98
C LEU A 175 7.81 0.29 -10.46
N LYS A 176 7.08 0.07 -11.54
CA LYS A 176 6.12 1.05 -12.07
C LYS A 176 4.70 0.63 -11.72
N ALA A 177 4.00 1.38 -10.86
CA ALA A 177 2.61 1.10 -10.45
C ALA A 177 1.66 0.85 -11.64
N LYS A 178 1.83 1.59 -12.74
CA LYS A 178 1.06 1.41 -13.97
C LYS A 178 1.13 -0.02 -14.56
N LYS A 179 2.22 -0.77 -14.30
CA LYS A 179 2.37 -2.14 -14.80
C LYS A 179 1.47 -3.14 -14.09
N PHE A 180 1.08 -2.86 -12.85
CA PHE A 180 0.18 -3.71 -12.05
C PHE A 180 -1.30 -3.56 -12.44
N LYS A 181 -1.64 -2.58 -13.29
CA LYS A 181 -3.02 -2.29 -13.72
C LYS A 181 -3.30 -2.72 -15.18
N ARG A 182 -2.60 -3.72 -15.69
CA ARG A 182 -2.72 -4.17 -17.09
C ARG A 182 -3.72 -5.30 -17.30
N PHE A 183 -4.74 -5.41 -16.45
CA PHE A 183 -5.73 -6.50 -16.55
C PHE A 183 -6.85 -6.22 -17.56
N ASN A 184 -6.99 -4.99 -18.06
CA ASN A 184 -8.08 -4.63 -18.98
C ASN A 184 -8.13 -5.48 -20.26
N HIS A 185 -6.97 -5.96 -20.75
CA HIS A 185 -6.94 -6.83 -21.92
C HIS A 185 -7.52 -8.22 -21.65
N LEU A 186 -7.44 -8.71 -20.42
CA LEU A 186 -8.04 -9.99 -20.00
C LEU A 186 -9.57 -9.82 -19.86
N ILE A 187 -10.00 -8.74 -19.19
CA ILE A 187 -11.42 -8.46 -18.95
C ILE A 187 -12.18 -8.19 -20.28
N ASN A 188 -11.50 -7.60 -21.26
CA ASN A 188 -12.09 -7.32 -22.57
C ASN A 188 -11.96 -8.48 -23.56
N ASN A 189 -11.33 -9.59 -23.17
CA ASN A 189 -11.21 -10.76 -24.02
C ASN A 189 -12.46 -11.62 -23.88
N ASN A 190 -13.21 -11.78 -24.98
CA ASN A 190 -14.44 -12.58 -25.00
C ASN A 190 -14.24 -14.05 -24.64
N ASN A 191 -13.00 -14.56 -24.75
CA ASN A 191 -12.65 -15.94 -24.37
C ASN A 191 -12.35 -16.09 -22.88
N PHE A 192 -12.20 -14.98 -22.14
CA PHE A 192 -11.91 -14.98 -20.70
C PHE A 192 -13.19 -14.95 -19.84
N ILE A 193 -14.33 -14.56 -20.42
CA ILE A 193 -15.66 -14.52 -19.81
C ILE A 193 -16.51 -15.67 -20.39
#